data_cc583de05a33418093b1f1f2b15d2ffe
#
_entry.id   cc583de05a33418093b1f1f2b15d2ffe
#
_cell.length_a   1.000
_cell.length_b   1.000
_cell.length_c   1.000
_cell.angle_alpha   90.00
_cell.angle_beta   90.00
_cell.angle_gamma   90.00
#
_symmetry.space_group_name_H-M   'P 1'
#
loop_
_entity.id
_entity.type
_entity.pdbx_description
1 polymer ?
#
loop_
_entity_poly.entity_id
_entity_poly.type
_entity_poly.pdbx_seq_one_letter_code
_entity_poly.pdbx_strand_id
1 'polypeptide(L)'
;VLADLFDSELEAATELARNKFTRAAGALAGVVLERHLGQVCANHLIKVSKKAPTIADLNDALKAAAVVEVPQWRHIQHLADIRNLCDHSKKAEPTAEQVDDLLAGVTKTTKTLF
;
A
#
# COMPACT_ATOMS: atom_id res chain seq x y z
N VAL A 1 1.66 18.96 -3.90
CA VAL A 1 2.79 18.09 -3.66
C VAL A 1 2.31 16.67 -3.43
N LEU A 2 3.11 15.69 -3.77
CA LEU A 2 2.72 14.27 -3.72
C LEU A 2 2.31 13.83 -2.32
N ALA A 3 3.00 14.30 -1.28
CA ALA A 3 2.66 13.98 0.12
C ALA A 3 1.27 14.47 0.49
N ASP A 4 0.88 15.66 0.07
CA ASP A 4 -0.46 16.22 0.33
C ASP A 4 -1.54 15.43 -0.40
N LEU A 5 -1.25 14.97 -1.61
CA LEU A 5 -2.16 14.13 -2.37
C LEU A 5 -2.41 12.80 -1.65
N PHE A 6 -1.35 12.16 -1.14
CA PHE A 6 -1.48 10.91 -0.38
C PHE A 6 -2.28 11.10 0.89
N ASP A 7 -2.06 12.20 1.61
CA ASP A 7 -2.82 12.51 2.83
C ASP A 7 -4.31 12.66 2.51
N SER A 8 -4.65 13.37 1.44
CA SER A 8 -6.04 13.55 0.99
C SER A 8 -6.70 12.23 0.59
N GLU A 9 -5.97 11.38 -0.14
CA GLU A 9 -6.49 10.06 -0.55
C GLU A 9 -6.68 9.14 0.66
N LEU A 10 -5.76 9.18 1.64
CA LEU A 10 -5.89 8.39 2.87
C LEU A 10 -7.04 8.87 3.76
N GLU A 11 -7.27 10.18 3.81
CA GLU A 11 -8.46 10.73 4.50
C GLU A 11 -9.75 10.25 3.83
N ALA A 12 -9.80 10.24 2.50
CA ALA A 12 -10.94 9.73 1.75
C ALA A 12 -11.15 8.24 2.02
N ALA A 13 -10.07 7.45 2.04
CA ALA A 13 -10.16 6.02 2.35
C ALA A 13 -10.66 5.78 3.77
N THR A 14 -10.20 6.57 4.74
CA THR A 14 -10.65 6.49 6.13
C THR A 14 -12.16 6.79 6.23
N GLU A 15 -12.64 7.79 5.51
CA GLU A 15 -14.06 8.13 5.48
C GLU A 15 -14.90 7.01 4.86
N LEU A 16 -14.42 6.40 3.79
CA LEU A 16 -15.07 5.22 3.21
C LEU A 16 -15.16 4.08 4.22
N ALA A 17 -14.09 3.83 4.99
CA ALA A 17 -14.10 2.79 6.01
C ALA A 17 -15.10 3.09 7.13
N ARG A 18 -15.21 4.34 7.57
CA ARG A 18 -16.20 4.77 8.56
C ARG A 18 -17.63 4.51 8.10
N ASN A 19 -17.88 4.69 6.82
CA ASN A 19 -19.21 4.47 6.22
C ASN A 19 -19.40 3.01 5.78
N LYS A 20 -18.52 2.11 6.21
CA LYS A 20 -18.60 0.67 5.95
C LYS A 20 -18.40 0.26 4.49
N PHE A 21 -17.84 1.14 3.68
CA PHE A 21 -17.39 0.81 2.32
C PHE A 21 -15.98 0.20 2.40
N THR A 22 -15.90 -0.96 3.03
CA THR A 22 -14.65 -1.60 3.43
C THR A 22 -13.75 -1.93 2.25
N ARG A 23 -14.32 -2.56 1.22
CA ARG A 23 -13.57 -2.93 0.02
C ARG A 23 -13.05 -1.70 -0.73
N ALA A 24 -13.88 -0.67 -0.89
CA ALA A 24 -13.48 0.56 -1.57
C ALA A 24 -12.37 1.30 -0.79
N ALA A 25 -12.47 1.33 0.53
CA ALA A 25 -11.44 1.92 1.38
C ALA A 25 -10.10 1.21 1.21
N GLY A 26 -10.10 -0.12 1.21
CA GLY A 26 -8.89 -0.92 1.03
C GLY A 26 -8.28 -0.76 -0.36
N ALA A 27 -9.12 -0.70 -1.40
CA ALA A 27 -8.65 -0.49 -2.77
C ALA A 27 -7.94 0.87 -2.91
N LEU A 28 -8.51 1.93 -2.34
CA LEU A 28 -7.91 3.26 -2.39
C LEU A 28 -6.59 3.31 -1.60
N ALA A 29 -6.55 2.72 -0.41
CA ALA A 29 -5.32 2.62 0.38
C ALA A 29 -4.22 1.87 -0.39
N GLY A 30 -4.59 0.81 -1.11
CA GLY A 30 -3.67 0.05 -1.94
C GLY A 30 -3.07 0.86 -3.08
N VAL A 31 -3.87 1.72 -3.71
CA VAL A 31 -3.38 2.65 -4.76
C VAL A 31 -2.34 3.60 -4.18
N VAL A 32 -2.59 4.15 -3.00
CA VAL A 32 -1.63 5.04 -2.32
C VAL A 32 -0.33 4.31 -2.04
N LEU A 33 -0.40 3.09 -1.48
CA LEU A 33 0.78 2.30 -1.16
C LEU A 33 1.61 2.00 -2.42
N GLU A 34 0.96 1.57 -3.49
CA GLU A 34 1.62 1.24 -4.75
C GLU A 34 2.36 2.46 -5.33
N ARG A 35 1.70 3.61 -5.37
CA ARG A 35 2.32 4.86 -5.85
C ARG A 35 3.50 5.27 -4.99
N HIS A 36 3.35 5.16 -3.67
CA HIS A 36 4.42 5.53 -2.75
C HIS A 36 5.65 4.64 -2.92
N LEU A 37 5.45 3.32 -2.98
CA LEU A 37 6.56 2.39 -3.19
C LEU A 37 7.25 2.61 -4.54
N GLY A 38 6.48 2.92 -5.58
CA GLY A 38 7.03 3.30 -6.88
C GLY A 38 7.90 4.54 -6.78
N GLN A 39 7.48 5.54 -6.01
CA GLN A 39 8.26 6.76 -5.78
C GLN A 39 9.54 6.47 -4.99
N VAL A 40 9.45 5.61 -3.98
CA VAL A 40 10.63 5.20 -3.20
C VAL A 40 11.65 4.50 -4.10
N CYS A 41 11.20 3.60 -4.97
CA CYS A 41 12.07 2.96 -5.95
C CYS A 41 12.76 3.99 -6.85
N ALA A 42 12.01 4.96 -7.36
CA ALA A 42 12.56 6.03 -8.19
C ALA A 42 13.60 6.87 -7.43
N ASN A 43 13.31 7.20 -6.17
CA ASN A 43 14.23 7.96 -5.32
C ASN A 43 15.58 7.25 -5.11
N HIS A 44 15.56 5.93 -5.09
CA HIS A 44 16.76 5.10 -4.91
C HIS A 44 17.34 4.60 -6.23
N LEU A 45 16.86 5.12 -7.36
CA LEU A 45 17.32 4.74 -8.70
C LEU A 45 17.18 3.24 -8.99
N ILE A 46 16.14 2.63 -8.44
CA ILE A 46 15.82 1.22 -8.63
C ILE A 46 14.90 1.10 -9.85
N LYS A 47 15.31 0.34 -10.84
CA LYS A 47 14.48 0.05 -12.01
C LYS A 47 13.72 -1.25 -11.76
N VAL A 48 12.39 -1.19 -11.92
CA VAL A 48 11.56 -2.38 -11.91
C VAL A 48 11.16 -2.67 -13.35
N SER A 49 11.56 -3.83 -13.85
CA SER A 49 11.44 -4.16 -15.28
C SER A 49 10.02 -4.39 -15.77
N LYS A 50 9.07 -4.60 -14.87
CA LYS A 50 7.66 -4.79 -15.25
C LYS A 50 7.01 -3.47 -15.63
N LYS A 51 6.17 -3.49 -16.67
CA LYS A 51 5.43 -2.32 -17.13
C LYS A 51 4.43 -1.80 -16.10
N ALA A 52 3.78 -2.71 -15.38
CA ALA A 52 2.82 -2.39 -14.33
C ALA A 52 3.16 -3.22 -13.07
N PRO A 53 4.17 -2.81 -12.30
CA PRO A 53 4.59 -3.59 -11.14
C PRO A 53 3.53 -3.55 -10.05
N THR A 54 3.36 -4.70 -9.38
CA THR A 54 2.49 -4.81 -8.20
C THR A 54 3.20 -4.30 -6.96
N ILE A 55 2.46 -4.16 -5.86
CA ILE A 55 3.06 -3.84 -4.55
C ILE A 55 4.13 -4.87 -4.20
N ALA A 56 3.86 -6.15 -4.43
CA ALA A 56 4.82 -7.23 -4.15
C ALA A 56 6.10 -7.07 -4.98
N ASP A 57 5.98 -6.74 -6.27
CA ASP A 57 7.14 -6.51 -7.14
C ASP A 57 8.00 -5.36 -6.64
N LEU A 58 7.37 -4.24 -6.27
CA LEU A 58 8.06 -3.07 -5.75
C LEU A 58 8.73 -3.37 -4.41
N ASN A 59 8.03 -4.08 -3.53
CA ASN A 59 8.54 -4.46 -2.22
C ASN A 59 9.76 -5.37 -2.34
N ASP A 60 9.72 -6.35 -3.23
CA ASP A 60 10.83 -7.25 -3.48
C ASP A 60 12.05 -6.51 -4.03
N ALA A 61 11.83 -5.54 -4.93
CA ALA A 61 12.89 -4.71 -5.47
C ALA A 61 13.56 -3.85 -4.37
N LEU A 62 12.77 -3.28 -3.46
CA LEU A 62 13.28 -2.50 -2.32
C LEU A 62 14.08 -3.38 -1.35
N LYS A 63 13.63 -4.60 -1.11
CA LYS A 63 14.37 -5.56 -0.28
C LYS A 63 15.69 -5.94 -0.94
N ALA A 64 15.68 -6.25 -2.23
CA ALA A 64 16.88 -6.62 -2.98
C ALA A 64 17.93 -5.50 -2.97
N ALA A 65 17.50 -4.24 -2.96
CA ALA A 65 18.37 -3.08 -2.90
C ALA A 65 18.74 -2.66 -1.45
N ALA A 66 18.30 -3.43 -0.46
CA ALA A 66 18.52 -3.17 0.98
C ALA A 66 17.94 -1.83 1.47
N VAL A 67 16.94 -1.30 0.77
CA VAL A 67 16.20 -0.10 1.21
C VAL A 67 15.26 -0.46 2.34
N VAL A 68 14.65 -1.64 2.29
CA VAL A 68 13.86 -2.19 3.39
C VAL A 68 14.51 -3.47 3.89
N GLU A 69 14.44 -3.68 5.21
CA GLU A 69 14.90 -4.91 5.85
C GLU A 69 13.77 -5.92 5.93
N VAL A 70 14.08 -7.15 6.33
CA VAL A 70 13.11 -8.26 6.36
C VAL A 70 11.84 -7.94 7.16
N PRO A 71 11.90 -7.37 8.38
CA PRO A 71 10.68 -7.07 9.13
C PRO A 71 9.76 -6.09 8.38
N GLN A 72 10.31 -5.03 7.79
CA GLN A 72 9.53 -4.07 7.03
C GLN A 72 9.01 -4.68 5.73
N TRP A 73 9.82 -5.49 5.06
CA TRP A 73 9.40 -6.21 3.87
C TRP A 73 8.21 -7.14 4.16
N ARG A 74 8.26 -7.87 5.27
CA ARG A 74 7.14 -8.72 5.70
C ARG A 74 5.87 -7.92 5.99
N HIS A 75 6.04 -6.77 6.64
CA HIS A 75 4.91 -5.89 6.94
C HIS A 75 4.22 -5.39 5.66
N ILE A 76 5.01 -4.94 4.68
CA ILE A 76 4.48 -4.48 3.39
C ILE A 76 3.80 -5.64 2.63
N GLN A 77 4.36 -6.85 2.69
CA GLN A 77 3.72 -8.05 2.10
C GLN A 77 2.36 -8.32 2.75
N HIS A 78 2.26 -8.17 4.06
CA HIS A 78 0.98 -8.29 4.77
C HIS A 78 -0.04 -7.26 4.26
N LEU A 79 0.38 -6.01 4.09
CA LEU A 79 -0.49 -4.97 3.52
C LEU A 79 -0.92 -5.31 2.09
N ALA A 80 -0.02 -5.84 1.29
CA ALA A 80 -0.33 -6.28 -0.07
C ALA A 80 -1.37 -7.40 -0.08
N ASP A 81 -1.29 -8.34 0.85
CA ASP A 81 -2.25 -9.43 0.98
C ASP A 81 -3.66 -8.90 1.29
N ILE A 82 -3.77 -7.93 2.19
CA ILE A 82 -5.06 -7.28 2.51
C ILE A 82 -5.60 -6.54 1.29
N ARG A 83 -4.74 -5.79 0.59
CA ARG A 83 -5.12 -5.09 -0.63
C ARG A 83 -5.68 -6.05 -1.68
N ASN A 84 -5.06 -7.22 -1.82
CA ASN A 84 -5.52 -8.22 -2.77
C ASN A 84 -6.93 -8.75 -2.44
N LEU A 85 -7.26 -8.88 -1.16
CA LEU A 85 -8.63 -9.21 -0.76
C LEU A 85 -9.63 -8.13 -1.18
N CYS A 86 -9.22 -6.86 -1.13
CA CYS A 86 -10.09 -5.75 -1.50
C CYS A 86 -10.32 -5.66 -3.02
N ASP A 87 -9.35 -6.09 -3.82
CA ASP A 87 -9.41 -5.99 -5.29
C ASP A 87 -10.18 -7.15 -5.96
N HIS A 88 -10.39 -8.25 -5.24
CA HIS A 88 -11.01 -9.46 -5.83
C HIS A 88 -12.40 -9.72 -5.27
N SER A 89 -13.42 -9.33 -6.04
CA SER A 89 -14.82 -9.46 -5.63
C SER A 89 -15.30 -10.90 -5.41
N LYS A 90 -14.57 -11.89 -5.94
CA LYS A 90 -14.92 -13.31 -5.81
C LYS A 90 -14.33 -13.98 -4.57
N LYS A 91 -13.44 -13.29 -3.86
CA LYS A 91 -12.87 -13.77 -2.61
C LYS A 91 -13.68 -13.29 -1.42
N ALA A 92 -13.39 -13.83 -0.25
CA ALA A 92 -14.03 -13.40 0.98
C ALA A 92 -13.91 -11.88 1.17
N GLU A 93 -14.96 -11.27 1.70
CA GLU A 93 -14.93 -9.84 2.02
C GLU A 93 -13.82 -9.54 3.03
N PRO A 94 -13.05 -8.47 2.82
CA PRO A 94 -12.12 -8.01 3.84
C PRO A 94 -12.90 -7.56 5.07
N THR A 95 -12.36 -7.83 6.26
CA THR A 95 -12.98 -7.35 7.49
C THR A 95 -12.63 -5.89 7.71
N ALA A 96 -13.45 -5.20 8.52
CA ALA A 96 -13.16 -3.83 8.93
C ALA A 96 -11.80 -3.72 9.61
N GLU A 97 -11.45 -4.70 10.46
CA GLU A 97 -10.17 -4.77 11.15
C GLU A 97 -8.99 -4.88 10.16
N GLN A 98 -9.11 -5.73 9.14
CA GLN A 98 -8.08 -5.86 8.11
C GLN A 98 -7.87 -4.55 7.36
N VAL A 99 -8.94 -3.85 7.00
CA VAL A 99 -8.84 -2.57 6.30
C VAL A 99 -8.29 -1.48 7.21
N ASP A 100 -8.64 -1.48 8.49
CA ASP A 100 -8.04 -0.56 9.46
C ASP A 100 -6.53 -0.79 9.58
N ASP A 101 -6.07 -2.05 9.61
CA ASP A 101 -4.65 -2.40 9.60
C ASP A 101 -3.96 -1.90 8.32
N LEU A 102 -4.62 -2.07 7.18
CA LEU A 102 -4.08 -1.60 5.90
C LEU A 102 -3.95 -0.07 5.91
N LEU A 103 -4.98 0.65 6.33
CA LEU A 103 -4.95 2.11 6.42
C LEU A 103 -3.84 2.61 7.36
N ALA A 104 -3.74 2.02 8.54
CA ALA A 104 -2.69 2.38 9.51
C ALA A 104 -1.29 2.09 8.96
N GLY A 105 -1.11 0.93 8.33
CA GLY A 105 0.17 0.53 7.75
C GLY A 105 0.59 1.40 6.58
N VAL A 106 -0.33 1.76 5.69
CA VAL A 106 -0.04 2.66 4.57
C VAL A 106 0.29 4.06 5.07
N THR A 107 -0.47 4.57 6.03
CA THR A 107 -0.21 5.87 6.64
C THR A 107 1.20 5.94 7.22
N LYS A 108 1.60 4.90 7.97
CA LYS A 108 2.95 4.82 8.54
C LYS A 108 4.03 4.74 7.46
N THR A 109 3.82 3.90 6.46
CA THR A 109 4.80 3.69 5.39
C THR A 109 5.03 4.96 4.59
N THR A 110 3.99 5.74 4.27
CA THR A 110 4.13 7.00 3.54
C THR A 110 4.87 8.08 4.34
N LYS A 111 4.91 7.95 5.66
CA LYS A 111 5.59 8.92 6.55
C LYS A 111 6.99 8.51 6.96
N THR A 112 7.36 7.25 6.80
CA THR A 112 8.63 6.73 7.34
C THR A 112 9.56 6.13 6.29
N LEU A 113 9.06 5.75 5.14
CA LEU A 113 9.85 5.17 4.05
C LEU A 113 9.94 6.17 2.89
N PHE A 114 11.17 6.51 2.53
CA PHE A 114 11.41 7.50 1.46
C PHE A 114 12.44 7.02 0.45
#